data_9f83c728ae38d40024c552a0b6551c96
#
_entry.id   9f83c728ae38d40024c552a0b6551c96
#
_cell.length_a   1.000
_cell.length_b   1.000
_cell.length_c   1.000
_cell.angle_alpha   90.00
_cell.angle_beta   90.00
_cell.angle_gamma   90.00
#
_symmetry.space_group_name_H-M   'P 1'
#
loop_
_entity.id
_entity.type
_entity.pdbx_description
1 polymer ?
#
loop_
_entity_poly.entity_id
_entity_poly.type
_entity_poly.pdbx_seq_one_letter_code
_entity_poly.pdbx_strand_id
1 'polypeptide(L)'
;MTNRVMKKIGRNDPCPCGSGKKFKKCHLGREDELALAGLGEISVEEMGERIADLPAVSYGRSREMIEGLDIKNLTGSTVGVKFIDLKSYTELDFLGSGPSDPTRKGSGSIIVNLYKTTKADPDNIYVAISEDVDEATLAHQLAHVLDYLGGSRLLPGTLEPLAFELDIPVEHLEHPDEFGYWLDFIKKKFDVIPDADDSIILYLYKEKLLIKGGEIRAKNGLVLKSKSDRILRYLSEHSEESDSLVRKRTGYIGARKA
;
A
#
# COMPACT_ATOMS: atom_id res chain seq x y z
N MET A 1 12.09 -27.50 3.89
CA MET A 1 12.91 -26.32 3.48
C MET A 1 13.73 -26.75 2.27
N THR A 2 13.21 -26.57 1.07
CA THR A 2 13.95 -26.87 -0.16
C THR A 2 14.13 -25.54 -0.92
N ASN A 3 15.35 -24.97 -0.77
CA ASN A 3 15.83 -23.85 -1.56
C ASN A 3 15.77 -24.25 -3.05
N ARG A 4 14.73 -23.91 -3.77
CA ARG A 4 14.73 -23.93 -5.22
C ARG A 4 15.53 -22.72 -5.71
N VAL A 5 16.82 -22.92 -5.90
CA VAL A 5 17.68 -22.01 -6.67
C VAL A 5 17.04 -21.86 -8.05
N MET A 6 16.48 -20.70 -8.34
CA MET A 6 15.97 -20.40 -9.68
C MET A 6 17.15 -20.49 -10.67
N LYS A 7 17.13 -21.50 -11.53
CA LYS A 7 18.10 -21.68 -12.61
C LYS A 7 18.01 -20.43 -13.50
N LYS A 8 19.11 -19.73 -13.72
CA LYS A 8 19.16 -18.57 -14.63
C LYS A 8 18.63 -19.00 -16.01
N ILE A 9 17.47 -18.47 -16.40
CA ILE A 9 16.84 -18.76 -17.68
C ILE A 9 17.58 -17.98 -18.76
N GLY A 10 18.08 -18.69 -19.77
CA GLY A 10 18.76 -18.09 -20.91
C GLY A 10 17.75 -17.40 -21.85
N ARG A 11 18.16 -16.32 -22.47
CA ARG A 11 17.34 -15.53 -23.43
C ARG A 11 16.66 -16.36 -24.52
N ASN A 12 17.31 -17.45 -24.97
CA ASN A 12 16.82 -18.32 -26.02
C ASN A 12 16.16 -19.61 -25.54
N ASP A 13 16.12 -19.84 -24.23
CA ASP A 13 15.47 -21.01 -23.64
C ASP A 13 13.95 -20.95 -23.86
N PRO A 14 13.26 -22.10 -23.83
CA PRO A 14 11.82 -22.12 -23.79
C PRO A 14 11.29 -21.32 -22.60
N CYS A 15 10.26 -20.51 -22.83
CA CYS A 15 9.68 -19.72 -21.74
C CYS A 15 9.02 -20.67 -20.72
N PRO A 16 9.31 -20.51 -19.41
CA PRO A 16 8.74 -21.38 -18.37
C PRO A 16 7.22 -21.22 -18.20
N CYS A 17 6.59 -20.21 -18.83
CA CYS A 17 5.11 -20.08 -18.83
C CYS A 17 4.39 -21.16 -19.67
N GLY A 18 5.08 -22.12 -20.26
CA GLY A 18 4.49 -23.18 -21.07
C GLY A 18 3.98 -22.75 -22.47
N SER A 19 4.19 -21.50 -22.89
CA SER A 19 3.69 -20.98 -24.18
C SER A 19 4.44 -21.53 -25.42
N GLY A 20 5.49 -22.31 -25.23
CA GLY A 20 6.36 -22.82 -26.32
C GLY A 20 7.23 -21.75 -26.98
N LYS A 21 7.10 -20.47 -26.62
CA LYS A 21 7.91 -19.37 -27.17
C LYS A 21 9.25 -19.28 -26.45
N LYS A 22 10.27 -18.74 -27.14
CA LYS A 22 11.56 -18.42 -26.50
C LYS A 22 11.36 -17.32 -25.44
N PHE A 23 12.07 -17.40 -24.31
CA PHE A 23 11.97 -16.47 -23.19
C PHE A 23 12.05 -14.99 -23.63
N LYS A 24 13.02 -14.65 -24.53
CA LYS A 24 13.15 -13.29 -25.07
C LYS A 24 11.96 -12.77 -25.88
N LYS A 25 11.11 -13.65 -26.40
CA LYS A 25 9.91 -13.29 -27.18
C LYS A 25 8.62 -13.42 -26.37
N CYS A 26 8.74 -13.77 -25.10
CA CYS A 26 7.60 -14.04 -24.23
C CYS A 26 7.64 -13.15 -22.97
N HIS A 27 8.55 -13.43 -22.04
CA HIS A 27 8.57 -12.78 -20.74
C HIS A 27 9.90 -12.10 -20.36
N LEU A 28 10.87 -11.97 -21.27
CA LEU A 28 12.07 -11.20 -20.98
C LEU A 28 11.72 -9.71 -20.79
N GLY A 29 12.02 -9.17 -19.62
CA GLY A 29 11.60 -7.82 -19.19
C GLY A 29 10.16 -7.77 -18.62
N ARG A 30 9.54 -8.94 -18.40
CA ARG A 30 8.25 -9.13 -17.71
C ARG A 30 8.32 -10.37 -16.83
N GLU A 31 9.46 -10.52 -16.15
CA GLU A 31 9.73 -11.66 -15.28
C GLU A 31 8.74 -11.77 -14.13
N ASP A 32 8.19 -10.63 -13.69
CA ASP A 32 7.17 -10.56 -12.66
C ASP A 32 5.86 -11.28 -13.07
N GLU A 33 5.51 -11.23 -14.35
CA GLU A 33 4.40 -12.03 -14.90
C GLU A 33 4.68 -13.54 -14.85
N LEU A 34 5.95 -13.94 -14.91
CA LEU A 34 6.37 -15.34 -14.75
C LEU A 34 6.37 -15.78 -13.29
N ALA A 35 6.73 -14.91 -12.37
CA ALA A 35 6.61 -15.18 -10.94
C ALA A 35 5.14 -15.39 -10.57
N LEU A 36 4.23 -14.63 -11.17
CA LEU A 36 2.78 -14.80 -11.04
C LEU A 36 2.26 -16.07 -11.73
N ALA A 37 2.82 -16.46 -12.90
CA ALA A 37 2.45 -17.67 -13.63
C ALA A 37 3.07 -18.96 -13.07
N GLY A 38 4.14 -18.86 -12.31
CA GLY A 38 4.82 -19.99 -11.63
C GLY A 38 4.23 -20.31 -10.24
N LEU A 39 3.36 -19.47 -9.72
CA LEU A 39 2.49 -19.75 -8.58
C LEU A 39 1.37 -20.64 -9.16
N GLY A 40 1.51 -21.96 -9.05
CA GLY A 40 0.62 -22.92 -9.67
C GLY A 40 -0.84 -22.50 -9.65
N GLU A 41 -1.38 -22.23 -10.83
CA GLU A 41 -2.77 -22.28 -11.30
C GLU A 41 -3.95 -21.85 -10.40
N ILE A 42 -3.73 -21.08 -9.31
CA ILE A 42 -4.84 -20.51 -8.54
C ILE A 42 -5.40 -19.33 -9.32
N SER A 43 -6.66 -19.39 -9.72
CA SER A 43 -7.34 -18.28 -10.39
C SER A 43 -7.47 -17.06 -9.46
N VAL A 44 -7.65 -15.87 -10.04
CA VAL A 44 -7.90 -14.65 -9.26
C VAL A 44 -9.15 -14.81 -8.40
N GLU A 45 -10.17 -15.50 -8.93
CA GLU A 45 -11.41 -15.82 -8.25
C GLU A 45 -11.16 -16.74 -7.04
N GLU A 46 -10.43 -17.84 -7.22
CA GLU A 46 -10.07 -18.76 -6.13
C GLU A 46 -9.22 -18.07 -5.04
N MET A 47 -8.30 -17.19 -5.46
CA MET A 47 -7.53 -16.38 -4.52
C MET A 47 -8.43 -15.44 -3.70
N GLY A 48 -9.40 -14.81 -4.35
CA GLY A 48 -10.39 -13.97 -3.69
C GLY A 48 -11.27 -14.75 -2.70
N GLU A 49 -11.72 -15.95 -3.08
CA GLU A 49 -12.48 -16.85 -2.21
C GLU A 49 -11.68 -17.23 -0.96
N ARG A 50 -10.42 -17.64 -1.11
CA ARG A 50 -9.55 -17.98 0.02
C ARG A 50 -9.31 -16.79 0.96
N ILE A 51 -9.19 -15.58 0.43
CA ILE A 51 -9.07 -14.37 1.25
C ILE A 51 -10.39 -14.08 1.98
N ALA A 52 -11.52 -14.25 1.29
CA ALA A 52 -12.85 -14.02 1.86
C ALA A 52 -13.20 -15.00 2.99
N ASP A 53 -12.64 -16.20 2.95
CA ASP A 53 -12.81 -17.24 3.97
C ASP A 53 -11.94 -17.04 5.21
N LEU A 54 -10.98 -16.10 5.17
CA LEU A 54 -10.15 -15.81 6.34
C LEU A 54 -10.99 -15.21 7.48
N PRO A 55 -10.67 -15.57 8.74
CA PRO A 55 -11.42 -15.07 9.88
C PRO A 55 -11.32 -13.55 9.99
N ALA A 56 -12.48 -12.92 10.18
CA ALA A 56 -12.51 -11.51 10.53
C ALA A 56 -11.92 -11.31 11.93
N VAL A 57 -11.06 -10.30 12.07
CA VAL A 57 -10.39 -9.99 13.34
C VAL A 57 -10.70 -8.57 13.79
N SER A 58 -10.55 -8.36 15.11
CA SER A 58 -10.78 -7.06 15.73
C SER A 58 -9.98 -7.02 17.03
N TYR A 59 -8.93 -6.22 17.04
CA TYR A 59 -7.95 -6.16 18.12
C TYR A 59 -7.98 -4.81 18.82
N GLY A 60 -8.23 -4.79 20.12
CA GLY A 60 -8.02 -3.64 21.00
C GLY A 60 -8.41 -2.28 20.40
N ARG A 61 -7.43 -1.37 20.32
CA ARG A 61 -7.61 -0.01 19.77
C ARG A 61 -7.99 -0.01 18.28
N SER A 62 -7.59 -1.01 17.53
CA SER A 62 -7.98 -1.13 16.12
C SER A 62 -9.49 -1.28 15.95
N ARG A 63 -10.15 -2.01 16.84
CA ARG A 63 -11.61 -2.12 16.87
C ARG A 63 -12.27 -0.74 17.01
N GLU A 64 -11.81 0.05 17.98
CA GLU A 64 -12.37 1.37 18.26
C GLU A 64 -12.24 2.30 17.03
N MET A 65 -11.09 2.28 16.36
CA MET A 65 -10.86 3.07 15.15
C MET A 65 -11.76 2.62 14.00
N ILE A 66 -11.89 1.31 13.80
CA ILE A 66 -12.71 0.73 12.73
C ILE A 66 -14.20 1.01 12.96
N GLU A 67 -14.71 0.71 14.16
CA GLU A 67 -16.11 0.94 14.52
C GLU A 67 -16.46 2.44 14.57
N GLY A 68 -15.47 3.29 14.89
CA GLY A 68 -15.62 4.73 14.90
C GLY A 68 -15.66 5.38 13.51
N LEU A 69 -15.25 4.66 12.45
CA LEU A 69 -15.30 5.16 11.06
C LEU A 69 -16.59 4.72 10.37
N ASP A 70 -17.53 5.63 10.24
CA ASP A 70 -18.70 5.42 9.38
C ASP A 70 -18.31 5.63 7.91
N ILE A 71 -17.64 4.62 7.34
CA ILE A 71 -17.05 4.66 6.00
C ILE A 71 -18.10 4.99 4.93
N LYS A 72 -19.32 4.45 5.08
CA LYS A 72 -20.41 4.70 4.16
C LYS A 72 -20.80 6.17 4.12
N ASN A 73 -20.99 6.79 5.27
CA ASN A 73 -21.35 8.21 5.34
C ASN A 73 -20.16 9.11 4.94
N LEU A 74 -18.93 8.73 5.27
CA LEU A 74 -17.74 9.51 4.92
C LEU A 74 -17.43 9.50 3.41
N THR A 75 -17.63 8.37 2.74
CA THR A 75 -17.20 8.19 1.34
C THR A 75 -18.37 8.08 0.36
N GLY A 76 -19.58 7.88 0.83
CA GLY A 76 -20.76 7.53 0.01
C GLY A 76 -20.67 6.14 -0.61
N SER A 77 -19.66 5.32 -0.26
CA SER A 77 -19.47 3.97 -0.78
C SER A 77 -20.30 2.96 -0.01
N THR A 78 -20.86 1.98 -0.73
CA THR A 78 -21.52 0.82 -0.12
C THR A 78 -20.57 -0.34 0.12
N VAL A 79 -19.31 -0.21 -0.30
CA VAL A 79 -18.27 -1.24 -0.13
C VAL A 79 -17.92 -1.36 1.35
N GLY A 80 -17.99 -2.60 1.86
CA GLY A 80 -17.58 -2.94 3.23
C GLY A 80 -16.05 -2.98 3.36
N VAL A 81 -15.57 -2.86 4.59
CA VAL A 81 -14.15 -3.09 4.91
C VAL A 81 -14.08 -4.24 5.92
N LYS A 82 -13.38 -5.30 5.56
CA LYS A 82 -13.15 -6.46 6.42
C LYS A 82 -11.71 -6.49 6.89
N PHE A 83 -11.51 -6.66 8.19
CA PHE A 83 -10.20 -6.84 8.79
C PHE A 83 -9.95 -8.34 8.98
N ILE A 84 -8.84 -8.83 8.47
CA ILE A 84 -8.42 -10.23 8.53
C ILE A 84 -7.07 -10.34 9.24
N ASP A 85 -6.79 -11.51 9.79
CA ASP A 85 -5.51 -11.76 10.46
C ASP A 85 -4.35 -11.78 9.49
N LEU A 86 -3.35 -10.94 9.72
CA LEU A 86 -2.17 -10.79 8.86
C LEU A 86 -1.38 -12.11 8.77
N LYS A 87 -1.25 -12.84 9.87
CA LYS A 87 -0.54 -14.12 9.88
C LYS A 87 -1.25 -15.14 9.00
N SER A 88 -2.56 -15.31 9.17
CA SER A 88 -3.36 -16.23 8.35
C SER A 88 -3.32 -15.83 6.87
N TYR A 89 -3.33 -14.52 6.57
CA TYR A 89 -3.18 -14.03 5.21
C TYR A 89 -1.82 -14.39 4.60
N THR A 90 -0.73 -14.26 5.37
CA THR A 90 0.62 -14.59 4.89
C THR A 90 0.86 -16.10 4.73
N GLU A 91 0.08 -16.93 5.42
CA GLU A 91 0.10 -18.39 5.29
C GLU A 91 -0.58 -18.90 4.02
N LEU A 92 -1.30 -18.04 3.29
CA LEU A 92 -1.83 -18.37 1.97
C LEU A 92 -0.65 -18.46 0.98
N ASP A 93 -0.29 -19.67 0.55
CA ASP A 93 0.90 -19.99 -0.27
C ASP A 93 1.00 -19.28 -1.64
N PHE A 94 -0.01 -18.52 -2.03
CA PHE A 94 0.01 -17.75 -3.27
C PHE A 94 0.69 -16.37 -3.15
N LEU A 95 1.06 -15.97 -1.94
CA LEU A 95 1.87 -14.77 -1.73
C LEU A 95 3.33 -15.12 -1.99
N GLY A 96 3.75 -14.99 -3.24
CA GLY A 96 5.17 -15.11 -3.55
C GLY A 96 6.00 -14.12 -2.72
N SER A 97 7.26 -14.44 -2.49
CA SER A 97 8.24 -13.58 -1.81
C SER A 97 8.58 -12.32 -2.63
N GLY A 98 7.57 -11.55 -3.01
CA GLY A 98 7.70 -10.25 -3.68
C GLY A 98 8.16 -9.14 -2.72
N PRO A 99 8.49 -7.94 -3.24
CA PRO A 99 8.91 -6.79 -2.42
C PRO A 99 7.86 -6.31 -1.41
N SER A 100 6.63 -6.81 -1.50
CA SER A 100 5.53 -6.61 -0.56
C SER A 100 5.45 -7.69 0.52
N ASP A 101 6.59 -8.31 0.89
CA ASP A 101 6.64 -9.26 2.00
C ASP A 101 6.12 -8.59 3.29
N PRO A 102 4.91 -8.95 3.77
CA PRO A 102 4.32 -8.35 4.97
C PRO A 102 5.08 -8.71 6.25
N THR A 103 6.07 -9.62 6.16
CA THR A 103 6.96 -9.96 7.28
C THR A 103 8.08 -8.93 7.46
N ARG A 104 8.16 -7.88 6.63
CA ARG A 104 9.07 -6.76 6.90
C ARG A 104 8.73 -6.15 8.24
N LYS A 105 9.67 -6.27 9.17
CA LYS A 105 9.61 -5.63 10.48
C LYS A 105 9.15 -4.18 10.33
N GLY A 106 7.97 -3.88 10.84
CA GLY A 106 7.43 -2.52 10.88
C GLY A 106 6.04 -2.33 10.29
N SER A 107 5.54 -3.24 9.42
CA SER A 107 4.16 -3.13 8.96
C SER A 107 3.27 -4.13 9.67
N GLY A 108 2.63 -3.71 10.75
CA GLY A 108 1.57 -4.49 11.41
C GLY A 108 0.25 -4.52 10.63
N SER A 109 0.20 -3.96 9.42
CA SER A 109 -0.97 -4.05 8.55
C SER A 109 -0.62 -3.92 7.08
N ILE A 110 -1.49 -4.45 6.22
CA ILE A 110 -1.39 -4.36 4.77
C ILE A 110 -2.79 -4.30 4.15
N ILE A 111 -2.97 -3.44 3.15
CA ILE A 111 -4.15 -3.50 2.29
C ILE A 111 -3.96 -4.64 1.31
N VAL A 112 -4.85 -5.62 1.36
CA VAL A 112 -4.86 -6.72 0.40
C VAL A 112 -5.23 -6.15 -0.98
N ASN A 113 -4.52 -6.59 -2.02
CA ASN A 113 -4.68 -6.09 -3.39
C ASN A 113 -6.17 -5.97 -3.80
N LEU A 114 -6.70 -4.76 -3.77
CA LEU A 114 -8.11 -4.45 -3.98
C LEU A 114 -8.61 -4.89 -5.36
N TYR A 115 -7.74 -4.84 -6.38
CA TYR A 115 -8.12 -5.27 -7.72
C TYR A 115 -8.44 -6.76 -7.78
N LYS A 116 -7.67 -7.59 -7.09
CA LYS A 116 -7.89 -9.04 -7.05
C LYS A 116 -9.12 -9.41 -6.23
N THR A 117 -9.26 -8.77 -5.06
CA THR A 117 -10.42 -9.03 -4.18
C THR A 117 -11.71 -8.48 -4.73
N THR A 118 -11.72 -7.31 -5.39
CA THR A 118 -12.94 -6.73 -5.95
C THR A 118 -13.54 -7.52 -7.11
N LYS A 119 -12.79 -8.43 -7.75
CA LYS A 119 -13.38 -9.34 -8.75
C LYS A 119 -14.11 -10.53 -8.12
N ALA A 120 -13.57 -11.09 -7.03
CA ALA A 120 -14.12 -12.22 -6.33
C ALA A 120 -15.17 -11.81 -5.27
N ASP A 121 -14.94 -10.68 -4.61
CA ASP A 121 -15.84 -10.09 -3.61
C ASP A 121 -15.91 -8.57 -3.83
N PRO A 122 -16.73 -8.09 -4.78
CA PRO A 122 -16.83 -6.66 -5.11
C PRO A 122 -17.44 -5.82 -3.98
N ASP A 123 -18.06 -6.46 -3.00
CA ASP A 123 -18.76 -5.79 -1.91
C ASP A 123 -17.82 -5.47 -0.72
N ASN A 124 -16.57 -5.96 -0.73
CA ASN A 124 -15.66 -5.78 0.38
C ASN A 124 -14.22 -5.42 -0.06
N ILE A 125 -13.56 -4.65 0.79
CA ILE A 125 -12.12 -4.43 0.80
C ILE A 125 -11.54 -5.15 2.01
N TYR A 126 -10.41 -5.80 1.84
CA TYR A 126 -9.73 -6.51 2.90
C TYR A 126 -8.50 -5.75 3.37
N VAL A 127 -8.34 -5.66 4.69
CA VAL A 127 -7.14 -5.13 5.35
C VAL A 127 -6.64 -6.20 6.31
N ALA A 128 -5.47 -6.75 6.03
CA ALA A 128 -4.82 -7.70 6.93
C ALA A 128 -4.08 -6.94 8.03
N ILE A 129 -4.35 -7.26 9.29
CA ILE A 129 -3.76 -6.60 10.46
C ILE A 129 -3.18 -7.63 11.43
N SER A 130 -2.08 -7.29 12.10
CA SER A 130 -1.54 -8.07 13.21
C SER A 130 -2.19 -7.66 14.54
N GLU A 131 -2.14 -8.55 15.53
CA GLU A 131 -2.66 -8.27 16.87
C GLU A 131 -1.97 -7.07 17.54
N ASP A 132 -0.70 -6.85 17.22
CA ASP A 132 0.17 -5.79 17.74
C ASP A 132 0.28 -4.58 16.81
N VAL A 133 -0.62 -4.46 15.81
CA VAL A 133 -0.63 -3.31 14.91
C VAL A 133 -0.68 -1.99 15.70
N ASP A 134 0.25 -1.10 15.43
CA ASP A 134 0.25 0.21 16.05
C ASP A 134 -0.77 1.15 15.39
N GLU A 135 -1.17 2.18 16.16
CA GLU A 135 -2.22 3.11 15.73
C GLU A 135 -1.83 3.94 14.51
N ALA A 136 -0.55 4.29 14.35
CA ALA A 136 -0.09 5.08 13.22
C ALA A 136 -0.18 4.24 11.94
N THR A 137 0.35 3.02 11.96
CA THR A 137 0.26 2.08 10.84
C THR A 137 -1.18 1.81 10.44
N LEU A 138 -2.08 1.59 11.42
CA LEU A 138 -3.51 1.38 11.12
C LEU A 138 -4.16 2.64 10.54
N ALA A 139 -3.85 3.83 11.08
CA ALA A 139 -4.38 5.10 10.58
C ALA A 139 -3.96 5.35 9.13
N HIS A 140 -2.70 5.05 8.79
CA HIS A 140 -2.17 5.12 7.44
C HIS A 140 -2.97 4.22 6.47
N GLN A 141 -3.17 2.95 6.83
CA GLN A 141 -3.93 2.01 5.99
C GLN A 141 -5.39 2.41 5.83
N LEU A 142 -6.02 2.87 6.92
CA LEU A 142 -7.39 3.38 6.85
C LEU A 142 -7.51 4.65 5.99
N ALA A 143 -6.49 5.51 5.99
CA ALA A 143 -6.44 6.67 5.10
C ALA A 143 -6.40 6.25 3.63
N HIS A 144 -5.62 5.22 3.26
CA HIS A 144 -5.64 4.64 1.91
C HIS A 144 -7.01 4.07 1.53
N VAL A 145 -7.68 3.37 2.44
CA VAL A 145 -9.03 2.83 2.20
C VAL A 145 -10.02 3.96 1.94
N LEU A 146 -10.02 5.00 2.78
CA LEU A 146 -10.91 6.15 2.60
C LEU A 146 -10.59 6.94 1.33
N ASP A 147 -9.32 7.13 1.01
CA ASP A 147 -8.87 7.77 -0.23
C ASP A 147 -9.33 6.98 -1.47
N TYR A 148 -9.17 5.67 -1.45
CA TYR A 148 -9.65 4.83 -2.55
C TYR A 148 -11.18 4.92 -2.69
N LEU A 149 -11.94 4.86 -1.60
CA LEU A 149 -13.39 4.85 -1.65
C LEU A 149 -14.01 6.22 -1.91
N GLY A 150 -13.46 7.28 -1.37
CA GLY A 150 -14.05 8.63 -1.40
C GLY A 150 -13.16 9.75 -1.94
N GLY A 151 -11.96 9.43 -2.40
CA GLY A 151 -10.96 10.42 -2.81
C GLY A 151 -10.35 10.14 -4.19
N SER A 152 -9.05 9.87 -4.20
CA SER A 152 -8.25 9.73 -5.41
C SER A 152 -8.63 8.55 -6.31
N ARG A 153 -9.21 7.49 -5.77
CA ARG A 153 -9.47 6.21 -6.45
C ARG A 153 -8.18 5.48 -6.88
N LEU A 154 -7.07 5.80 -6.28
CA LEU A 154 -5.79 5.15 -6.54
C LEU A 154 -5.62 3.94 -5.63
N LEU A 155 -4.98 2.89 -6.17
CA LEU A 155 -4.68 1.67 -5.43
C LEU A 155 -3.21 1.71 -5.00
N PRO A 156 -2.90 1.61 -3.71
CA PRO A 156 -1.53 1.45 -3.23
C PRO A 156 -0.84 0.26 -3.90
N GLY A 157 0.46 0.36 -4.17
CA GLY A 157 1.27 -0.68 -4.82
C GLY A 157 1.05 -0.84 -6.33
N THR A 158 0.18 0.00 -6.95
CA THR A 158 -0.04 -0.08 -8.42
C THR A 158 0.65 1.03 -9.20
N LEU A 159 1.29 1.96 -8.51
CA LEU A 159 1.91 3.15 -9.09
C LEU A 159 3.42 3.05 -9.28
N GLU A 160 4.05 1.99 -8.78
CA GLU A 160 5.49 1.73 -8.93
C GLU A 160 5.97 1.79 -10.39
N PRO A 161 5.29 1.16 -11.38
CA PRO A 161 5.74 1.24 -12.76
C PRO A 161 5.74 2.68 -13.31
N LEU A 162 4.74 3.49 -12.94
CA LEU A 162 4.65 4.89 -13.35
C LEU A 162 5.73 5.73 -12.66
N ALA A 163 5.96 5.51 -11.37
CA ALA A 163 7.00 6.18 -10.61
C ALA A 163 8.40 5.90 -11.20
N PHE A 164 8.67 4.65 -11.53
CA PHE A 164 9.91 4.21 -12.16
C PHE A 164 10.10 4.83 -13.57
N GLU A 165 9.05 4.83 -14.39
CA GLU A 165 9.08 5.44 -15.73
C GLU A 165 9.42 6.93 -15.68
N LEU A 166 8.88 7.63 -14.69
CA LEU A 166 9.05 9.08 -14.54
C LEU A 166 10.27 9.48 -13.69
N ASP A 167 10.96 8.50 -13.11
CA ASP A 167 12.06 8.74 -12.17
C ASP A 167 11.65 9.70 -11.04
N ILE A 168 10.58 9.35 -10.34
CA ILE A 168 10.06 10.07 -9.17
C ILE A 168 9.81 9.11 -8.00
N PRO A 169 9.91 9.57 -6.74
CA PRO A 169 9.57 8.73 -5.59
C PRO A 169 8.13 8.22 -5.67
N VAL A 170 7.93 6.93 -5.45
CA VAL A 170 6.59 6.31 -5.50
C VAL A 170 5.66 6.91 -4.45
N GLU A 171 6.19 7.30 -3.31
CA GLU A 171 5.48 7.94 -2.20
C GLU A 171 4.76 9.22 -2.64
N HIS A 172 5.31 9.95 -3.63
CA HIS A 172 4.67 11.16 -4.18
C HIS A 172 3.42 10.85 -5.00
N LEU A 173 3.26 9.61 -5.47
CA LEU A 173 2.09 9.16 -6.21
C LEU A 173 1.11 8.39 -5.31
N GLU A 174 1.60 7.64 -4.35
CA GLU A 174 0.77 6.83 -3.46
C GLU A 174 0.08 7.64 -2.36
N HIS A 175 0.63 8.82 -2.04
CA HIS A 175 0.06 9.72 -1.04
C HIS A 175 -0.42 11.03 -1.67
N PRO A 176 -1.53 11.00 -2.44
CA PRO A 176 -2.10 12.21 -3.04
C PRO A 176 -2.69 13.17 -2.00
N ASP A 177 -3.09 14.36 -2.45
CA ASP A 177 -3.71 15.38 -1.58
C ASP A 177 -4.94 14.86 -0.84
N GLU A 178 -5.72 14.01 -1.49
CA GLU A 178 -6.89 13.34 -0.92
C GLU A 178 -6.50 12.36 0.20
N PHE A 179 -5.39 11.62 0.05
CA PHE A 179 -4.84 10.79 1.12
C PHE A 179 -4.43 11.63 2.33
N GLY A 180 -3.72 12.74 2.10
CA GLY A 180 -3.32 13.67 3.16
C GLY A 180 -4.52 14.21 3.94
N TYR A 181 -5.64 14.50 3.26
CA TYR A 181 -6.90 14.88 3.90
C TYR A 181 -7.43 13.79 4.83
N TRP A 182 -7.49 12.53 4.37
CA TRP A 182 -8.01 11.43 5.18
C TRP A 182 -7.10 11.07 6.35
N LEU A 183 -5.80 11.15 6.16
CA LEU A 183 -4.83 10.92 7.24
C LEU A 183 -4.96 12.00 8.34
N ASP A 184 -5.10 13.28 7.97
CA ASP A 184 -5.32 14.37 8.93
C ASP A 184 -6.67 14.23 9.66
N PHE A 185 -7.71 13.77 8.95
CA PHE A 185 -9.02 13.49 9.52
C PHE A 185 -8.95 12.37 10.57
N ILE A 186 -8.35 11.22 10.23
CA ILE A 186 -8.22 10.08 11.15
C ILE A 186 -7.38 10.47 12.36
N LYS A 187 -6.25 11.14 12.13
CA LYS A 187 -5.39 11.66 13.20
C LYS A 187 -6.16 12.50 14.20
N LYS A 188 -6.98 13.44 13.74
CA LYS A 188 -7.77 14.33 14.61
C LYS A 188 -8.91 13.60 15.31
N LYS A 189 -9.56 12.68 14.60
CA LYS A 189 -10.72 11.96 15.13
C LYS A 189 -10.36 11.02 16.28
N PHE A 190 -9.21 10.34 16.16
CA PHE A 190 -8.78 9.31 17.12
C PHE A 190 -7.57 9.72 17.97
N ASP A 191 -7.12 10.95 17.87
CA ASP A 191 -5.92 11.46 18.54
C ASP A 191 -4.67 10.60 18.30
N VAL A 192 -4.52 10.11 17.06
CA VAL A 192 -3.39 9.27 16.67
C VAL A 192 -2.13 10.12 16.55
N ILE A 193 -1.04 9.60 17.09
CA ILE A 193 0.28 10.18 16.89
C ILE A 193 0.88 9.57 15.60
N PRO A 194 1.00 10.34 14.51
CA PRO A 194 1.54 9.83 13.26
C PRO A 194 3.01 9.43 13.44
N ASP A 195 3.49 8.48 12.67
CA ASP A 195 4.91 8.18 12.59
C ASP A 195 5.71 9.28 11.87
N ALA A 196 6.98 9.01 11.56
CA ALA A 196 7.86 9.99 10.94
C ALA A 196 7.42 10.29 9.50
N ASP A 197 7.10 9.25 8.72
CA ASP A 197 6.73 9.38 7.31
C ASP A 197 5.37 10.06 7.17
N ASP A 198 4.40 9.65 7.95
CA ASP A 198 3.08 10.29 8.03
C ASP A 198 3.16 11.75 8.48
N SER A 199 4.12 12.07 9.36
CA SER A 199 4.35 13.46 9.77
C SER A 199 4.84 14.34 8.64
N ILE A 200 5.69 13.81 7.74
CA ILE A 200 6.13 14.50 6.53
C ILE A 200 4.96 14.65 5.55
N ILE A 201 4.17 13.60 5.33
CA ILE A 201 3.00 13.66 4.45
C ILE A 201 2.02 14.73 4.94
N LEU A 202 1.70 14.75 6.24
CA LEU A 202 0.82 15.75 6.84
C LEU A 202 1.38 17.17 6.75
N TYR A 203 2.70 17.33 6.83
CA TYR A 203 3.38 18.62 6.63
C TYR A 203 3.20 19.10 5.18
N LEU A 204 3.50 18.24 4.21
CA LEU A 204 3.31 18.55 2.78
C LEU A 204 1.84 18.81 2.42
N TYR A 205 0.90 18.09 3.05
CA TYR A 205 -0.53 18.32 2.88
C TYR A 205 -0.94 19.73 3.33
N LYS A 206 -0.49 20.17 4.50
CA LYS A 206 -0.78 21.51 5.04
C LYS A 206 -0.21 22.62 4.15
N GLU A 207 0.95 22.39 3.58
CA GLU A 207 1.62 23.31 2.65
C GLU A 207 1.04 23.22 1.21
N LYS A 208 0.03 22.36 0.97
CA LYS A 208 -0.62 22.16 -0.34
C LYS A 208 0.36 21.76 -1.44
N LEU A 209 1.31 20.92 -1.09
CA LEU A 209 2.36 20.44 -1.99
C LEU A 209 2.07 19.08 -2.59
N LEU A 210 1.19 18.28 -1.96
CA LEU A 210 0.86 16.95 -2.44
C LEU A 210 0.22 17.00 -3.84
N ILE A 211 0.47 15.97 -4.63
CA ILE A 211 -0.08 15.82 -5.97
C ILE A 211 -1.54 15.38 -5.84
N LYS A 212 -2.44 15.98 -6.61
CA LYS A 212 -3.85 15.57 -6.59
C LYS A 212 -4.05 14.24 -7.31
N GLY A 213 -4.91 13.38 -6.78
CA GLY A 213 -5.23 12.08 -7.37
C GLY A 213 -5.73 12.19 -8.83
N GLY A 214 -6.47 13.25 -9.16
CA GLY A 214 -6.89 13.51 -10.54
C GLY A 214 -5.73 13.74 -11.51
N GLU A 215 -4.66 14.39 -11.07
CA GLU A 215 -3.46 14.62 -11.88
C GLU A 215 -2.65 13.31 -12.05
N ILE A 216 -2.59 12.48 -11.01
CA ILE A 216 -1.94 11.17 -11.09
C ILE A 216 -2.70 10.28 -12.09
N ARG A 217 -4.03 10.23 -12.01
CA ARG A 217 -4.85 9.47 -12.97
C ARG A 217 -4.70 9.94 -14.40
N ALA A 218 -4.49 11.24 -14.62
CA ALA A 218 -4.24 11.81 -15.94
C ALA A 218 -2.89 11.37 -16.54
N LYS A 219 -1.97 10.83 -15.74
CA LYS A 219 -0.65 10.31 -16.13
C LYS A 219 0.17 11.26 -17.00
N ASN A 220 0.04 12.58 -16.78
CA ASN A 220 0.85 13.57 -17.49
C ASN A 220 2.24 13.63 -16.85
N GLY A 221 3.21 12.97 -17.45
CA GLY A 221 4.56 12.83 -16.91
C GLY A 221 5.25 14.18 -16.62
N LEU A 222 5.07 15.19 -17.46
CA LEU A 222 5.67 16.52 -17.23
C LEU A 222 5.08 17.20 -15.99
N VAL A 223 3.77 17.10 -15.80
CA VAL A 223 3.10 17.67 -14.62
C VAL A 223 3.54 16.93 -13.36
N LEU A 224 3.53 15.59 -13.38
CA LEU A 224 3.92 14.77 -12.24
C LEU A 224 5.38 14.99 -11.84
N LYS A 225 6.30 15.00 -12.83
CA LYS A 225 7.72 15.28 -12.57
C LYS A 225 7.93 16.67 -11.97
N SER A 226 7.32 17.70 -12.56
CA SER A 226 7.44 19.08 -12.06
C SER A 226 6.93 19.23 -10.62
N LYS A 227 5.83 18.52 -10.26
CA LYS A 227 5.29 18.55 -8.89
C LYS A 227 6.16 17.77 -7.92
N SER A 228 6.65 16.61 -8.33
CA SER A 228 7.59 15.83 -7.54
C SER A 228 8.88 16.62 -7.26
N ASP A 229 9.45 17.26 -8.27
CA ASP A 229 10.65 18.12 -8.13
C ASP A 229 10.38 19.30 -7.18
N ARG A 230 9.16 19.86 -7.20
CA ARG A 230 8.75 20.90 -6.25
C ARG A 230 8.73 20.40 -4.81
N ILE A 231 8.20 19.18 -4.57
CA ILE A 231 8.20 18.55 -3.24
C ILE A 231 9.63 18.37 -2.75
N LEU A 232 10.51 17.78 -3.57
CA LEU A 232 11.91 17.52 -3.21
C LEU A 232 12.65 18.81 -2.89
N ARG A 233 12.46 19.85 -3.70
CA ARG A 233 13.06 21.17 -3.47
C ARG A 233 12.59 21.78 -2.15
N TYR A 234 11.27 21.74 -1.91
CA TYR A 234 10.70 22.29 -0.70
C TYR A 234 11.23 21.58 0.55
N LEU A 235 11.29 20.25 0.55
CA LEU A 235 11.86 19.48 1.66
C LEU A 235 13.35 19.78 1.87
N SER A 236 14.11 20.01 0.79
CA SER A 236 15.52 20.41 0.88
C SER A 236 15.69 21.81 1.48
N GLU A 237 14.85 22.77 1.08
CA GLU A 237 14.87 24.15 1.59
C GLU A 237 14.41 24.24 3.06
N HIS A 238 13.55 23.29 3.51
CA HIS A 238 13.00 23.23 4.87
C HIS A 238 13.50 21.99 5.64
N SER A 239 14.74 21.57 5.38
CA SER A 239 15.31 20.34 5.96
C SER A 239 15.35 20.36 7.48
N GLU A 240 15.62 21.50 8.13
CA GLU A 240 15.63 21.63 9.59
C GLU A 240 14.23 21.38 10.20
N GLU A 241 13.18 21.84 9.55
CA GLU A 241 11.79 21.63 9.99
C GLU A 241 11.38 20.17 9.82
N SER A 242 11.65 19.59 8.64
CA SER A 242 11.34 18.17 8.36
C SER A 242 12.13 17.23 9.27
N ASP A 243 13.43 17.48 9.50
CA ASP A 243 14.26 16.77 10.47
C ASP A 243 13.71 16.88 11.90
N SER A 244 13.22 18.05 12.29
CA SER A 244 12.60 18.26 13.60
C SER A 244 11.34 17.42 13.78
N LEU A 245 10.52 17.25 12.72
CA LEU A 245 9.34 16.39 12.75
C LEU A 245 9.75 14.92 12.98
N VAL A 246 10.75 14.45 12.26
CA VAL A 246 11.28 13.08 12.39
C VAL A 246 11.87 12.85 13.78
N ARG A 247 12.75 13.76 14.26
CA ARG A 247 13.42 13.62 15.57
C ARG A 247 12.45 13.67 16.74
N LYS A 248 11.43 14.51 16.72
CA LYS A 248 10.41 14.56 17.77
C LYS A 248 9.68 13.22 17.93
N ARG A 249 9.56 12.44 16.85
CA ARG A 249 8.88 11.15 16.85
C ARG A 249 9.79 9.99 17.26
N THR A 250 11.02 9.95 16.80
CA THR A 250 12.01 8.94 17.22
C THR A 250 12.40 9.09 18.68
N GLY A 251 12.47 10.30 19.23
CA GLY A 251 12.70 10.56 20.65
C GLY A 251 11.56 10.11 21.58
N TYR A 252 10.33 10.12 21.11
CA TYR A 252 9.16 9.70 21.88
C TYR A 252 9.08 8.17 22.07
N ILE A 253 9.58 7.40 21.11
CA ILE A 253 9.67 5.92 21.22
C ILE A 253 10.63 5.50 22.32
N GLY A 254 11.70 6.28 22.56
CA GLY A 254 12.67 6.05 23.65
C GLY A 254 12.11 6.29 25.07
N ALA A 255 11.15 7.19 25.22
CA ALA A 255 10.59 7.57 26.53
C ALA A 255 9.48 6.62 27.05
N ARG A 256 8.85 5.81 26.16
CA ARG A 256 7.82 4.84 26.56
C ARG A 256 8.37 3.49 27.04
N LYS A 257 9.69 3.27 26.96
CA LYS A 257 10.36 2.02 27.42
C LYS A 257 11.14 2.17 28.71
N ALA A 258 11.04 3.27 29.40
CA ALA A 258 11.56 3.52 30.75
C ALA A 258 10.41 3.62 31.75
#